data_493ee71f8949a95d1be11e6679a51363
#
_entry.id   493ee71f8949a95d1be11e6679a51363
#
_cell.length_a   1.000
_cell.length_b   1.000
_cell.length_c   1.000
_cell.angle_alpha   90.00
_cell.angle_beta   90.00
_cell.angle_gamma   90.00
#
_symmetry.space_group_name_H-M   'P 1'
#
loop_
_entity.id
_entity.type
_entity.pdbx_description
1 polymer ?
#
loop_
_entity_poly.entity_id
_entity_poly.type
_entity_poly.pdbx_seq_one_letter_code
_entity_poly.pdbx_strand_id
1 'polypeptide(L)'
;MINELSLKEKRVLFAKLAGIAYRDVKDARHAAKLLGFTKTVLIDIEGAQTYVFTSKTDCAIACRGTEPSEMNDIYADLEIFKADSVSGNKIHQGFKEEVDKVYDEVEKLLDRVAINKDIWACGHSLGGAMATILAQRLEYKDGHDVDTLLIAT
;
A
#
# COMPACT_ATOMS: atom_id res chain seq x y z
N MET A 1 -1.83 -1.34 18.57
CA MET A 1 -1.44 -2.75 18.26
C MET A 1 -0.11 -2.80 17.53
N ILE A 2 0.00 -2.23 16.32
CA ILE A 2 1.27 -2.31 15.54
C ILE A 2 2.40 -1.53 16.21
N ASN A 3 2.13 -0.37 16.80
CA ASN A 3 3.14 0.42 17.53
C ASN A 3 3.81 -0.32 18.70
N GLU A 4 3.14 -1.31 19.27
CA GLU A 4 3.66 -2.12 20.38
C GLU A 4 4.60 -3.23 19.92
N LEU A 5 4.61 -3.54 18.62
CA LEU A 5 5.46 -4.57 18.04
C LEU A 5 6.91 -4.10 17.93
N SER A 6 7.85 -5.00 18.16
CA SER A 6 9.25 -4.80 17.82
C SER A 6 9.42 -4.60 16.29
N LEU A 7 10.54 -4.01 15.88
CA LEU A 7 10.83 -3.82 14.45
C LEU A 7 10.82 -5.14 13.66
N LYS A 8 11.29 -6.23 14.27
CA LYS A 8 11.28 -7.57 13.64
C LYS A 8 9.83 -8.05 13.41
N GLU A 9 8.97 -7.90 14.40
CA GLU A 9 7.56 -8.30 14.30
C GLU A 9 6.82 -7.43 13.29
N LYS A 10 7.06 -6.11 13.27
CA LYS A 10 6.53 -5.21 12.24
C LYS A 10 6.92 -5.69 10.84
N ARG A 11 8.20 -5.97 10.60
CA ARG A 11 8.68 -6.47 9.31
C ARG A 11 7.98 -7.76 8.89
N VAL A 12 7.80 -8.71 9.80
CA VAL A 12 7.08 -9.96 9.52
C VAL A 12 5.61 -9.70 9.21
N LEU A 13 4.95 -8.84 9.98
CA LEU A 13 3.54 -8.50 9.76
C LEU A 13 3.35 -7.86 8.38
N PHE A 14 4.16 -6.87 8.04
CA PHE A 14 4.02 -6.15 6.76
C PHE A 14 4.44 -6.98 5.57
N ALA A 15 5.41 -7.89 5.70
CA ALA A 15 5.71 -8.89 4.68
C ALA A 15 4.50 -9.79 4.40
N LYS A 16 3.79 -10.22 5.45
CA LYS A 16 2.54 -10.99 5.29
C LYS A 16 1.44 -10.17 4.62
N LEU A 17 1.23 -8.91 5.03
CA LEU A 17 0.21 -8.03 4.43
C LEU A 17 0.51 -7.76 2.95
N ALA A 18 1.77 -7.49 2.60
CA ALA A 18 2.19 -7.33 1.21
C ALA A 18 1.95 -8.61 0.38
N GLY A 19 2.21 -9.79 0.96
CA GLY A 19 1.89 -11.07 0.32
C GLY A 19 0.39 -11.35 0.19
N ILE A 20 -0.40 -10.89 1.17
CA ILE A 20 -1.87 -11.00 1.12
C ILE A 20 -2.46 -10.17 -0.02
N ALA A 21 -1.82 -9.05 -0.39
CA ALA A 21 -2.27 -8.19 -1.47
C ALA A 21 -2.33 -8.89 -2.86
N TYR A 22 -1.65 -10.02 -3.02
CA TYR A 22 -1.72 -10.84 -4.25
C TYR A 22 -2.86 -11.85 -4.27
N ARG A 23 -3.64 -11.97 -3.20
CA ARG A 23 -4.73 -12.95 -3.08
C ARG A 23 -6.05 -12.35 -3.53
N ASP A 24 -7.02 -13.23 -3.83
CA ASP A 24 -8.40 -12.79 -3.98
C ASP A 24 -8.99 -12.26 -2.66
N VAL A 25 -10.10 -11.53 -2.75
CA VAL A 25 -10.71 -10.83 -1.60
C VAL A 25 -11.09 -11.79 -0.47
N LYS A 26 -11.56 -12.99 -0.79
CA LYS A 26 -12.02 -13.96 0.21
C LYS A 26 -10.84 -14.47 1.02
N ASP A 27 -9.77 -14.87 0.35
CA ASP A 27 -8.56 -15.38 0.98
C ASP A 27 -7.79 -14.27 1.69
N ALA A 28 -7.75 -13.06 1.10
CA ALA A 28 -7.16 -11.89 1.73
C ALA A 28 -7.87 -11.54 3.05
N ARG A 29 -9.19 -11.53 3.05
CA ARG A 29 -10.00 -11.27 4.26
C ARG A 29 -9.75 -12.32 5.35
N HIS A 30 -9.72 -13.59 4.98
CA HIS A 30 -9.45 -14.67 5.93
C HIS A 30 -8.05 -14.53 6.53
N ALA A 31 -7.02 -14.33 5.70
CA ALA A 31 -5.65 -14.20 6.16
C ALA A 31 -5.43 -12.95 7.02
N ALA A 32 -6.00 -11.81 6.63
CA ALA A 32 -5.91 -10.57 7.41
C ALA A 32 -6.59 -10.70 8.78
N LYS A 33 -7.72 -11.44 8.86
CA LYS A 33 -8.40 -11.72 10.13
C LYS A 33 -7.51 -12.48 11.10
N LEU A 34 -6.73 -13.43 10.64
CA LEU A 34 -5.77 -14.16 11.46
C LEU A 34 -4.62 -13.27 11.98
N LEU A 35 -4.38 -12.14 11.33
CA LEU A 35 -3.40 -11.12 11.74
C LEU A 35 -4.02 -10.02 12.64
N GLY A 36 -5.30 -10.13 13.00
CA GLY A 36 -5.98 -9.18 13.88
C GLY A 36 -6.74 -8.04 13.17
N PHE A 37 -6.83 -8.07 11.84
CA PHE A 37 -7.61 -7.09 11.09
C PHE A 37 -9.05 -7.58 10.89
N THR A 38 -10.01 -6.80 11.32
CA THR A 38 -11.44 -7.19 11.32
C THR A 38 -12.18 -6.81 10.05
N LYS A 39 -11.66 -5.83 9.31
CA LYS A 39 -12.23 -5.39 8.03
C LYS A 39 -11.16 -5.42 6.93
N THR A 40 -11.59 -5.78 5.73
CA THR A 40 -10.77 -5.84 4.53
C THR A 40 -11.56 -5.25 3.37
N VAL A 41 -11.02 -4.25 2.73
CA VAL A 41 -11.57 -3.63 1.53
C VAL A 41 -10.54 -3.73 0.41
N LEU A 42 -10.95 -4.19 -0.76
CA LEU A 42 -10.17 -4.10 -1.99
C LEU A 42 -10.63 -2.88 -2.78
N ILE A 43 -9.69 -2.06 -3.19
CA ILE A 43 -9.86 -1.03 -4.21
C ILE A 43 -9.17 -1.56 -5.46
N ASP A 44 -9.91 -1.74 -6.54
CA ASP A 44 -9.43 -2.22 -7.83
C ASP A 44 -9.96 -1.29 -8.92
N ILE A 45 -9.08 -0.48 -9.48
CA ILE A 45 -9.43 0.49 -10.51
C ILE A 45 -8.46 0.30 -11.67
N GLU A 46 -9.00 -0.14 -12.80
CA GLU A 46 -8.21 -0.38 -14.02
C GLU A 46 -6.98 -1.27 -13.79
N GLY A 47 -7.11 -2.28 -12.92
CA GLY A 47 -6.05 -3.21 -12.58
C GLY A 47 -5.09 -2.74 -11.49
N ALA A 48 -5.12 -1.48 -11.08
CA ALA A 48 -4.41 -1.00 -9.91
C ALA A 48 -5.14 -1.47 -8.65
N GLN A 49 -4.49 -2.34 -7.88
CA GLN A 49 -5.11 -2.99 -6.73
C GLN A 49 -4.45 -2.58 -5.42
N THR A 50 -5.28 -2.20 -4.47
CA THR A 50 -4.85 -1.81 -3.12
C THR A 50 -5.83 -2.34 -2.10
N TYR A 51 -5.32 -3.06 -1.11
CA TYR A 51 -6.10 -3.50 0.04
C TYR A 51 -5.99 -2.51 1.20
N VAL A 52 -7.10 -2.28 1.88
CA VAL A 52 -7.15 -1.55 3.14
C VAL A 52 -7.65 -2.50 4.22
N PHE A 53 -6.78 -2.80 5.18
CA PHE A 53 -7.05 -3.65 6.33
C PHE A 53 -7.23 -2.79 7.58
N THR A 54 -8.32 -2.99 8.33
CA THR A 54 -8.58 -2.20 9.53
C THR A 54 -8.73 -3.08 10.75
N SER A 55 -8.05 -2.71 11.83
CA SER A 55 -8.23 -3.24 13.18
C SER A 55 -8.93 -2.20 14.08
N LYS A 56 -8.95 -2.43 15.38
CA LYS A 56 -9.46 -1.44 16.34
C LYS A 56 -8.59 -0.18 16.38
N THR A 57 -7.28 -0.32 16.26
CA THR A 57 -6.29 0.74 16.47
C THR A 57 -5.51 1.13 15.23
N ASP A 58 -5.52 0.29 14.19
CA ASP A 58 -4.65 0.46 13.03
C ASP A 58 -5.41 0.33 11.71
N CYS A 59 -4.92 1.03 10.70
CA CYS A 59 -5.35 0.96 9.32
C CYS A 59 -4.12 0.70 8.45
N ALA A 60 -4.03 -0.47 7.83
CA ALA A 60 -2.90 -0.85 6.98
C ALA A 60 -3.31 -0.86 5.51
N ILE A 61 -2.58 -0.14 4.68
CA ILE A 61 -2.75 -0.06 3.24
C ILE A 61 -1.69 -0.96 2.61
N ALA A 62 -2.10 -1.94 1.81
CA ALA A 62 -1.18 -2.83 1.11
C ALA A 62 -1.40 -2.73 -0.40
N CYS A 63 -0.44 -2.12 -1.09
CA CYS A 63 -0.46 -2.00 -2.53
C CYS A 63 0.04 -3.31 -3.17
N ARG A 64 -0.72 -3.83 -4.13
CA ARG A 64 -0.31 -4.98 -4.93
C ARG A 64 0.71 -4.56 -5.95
N GLY A 65 1.80 -5.29 -6.05
CA GLY A 65 2.75 -5.18 -7.15
C GLY A 65 2.31 -5.98 -8.37
N THR A 66 3.14 -5.93 -9.41
CA THR A 66 2.96 -6.76 -10.61
C THR A 66 3.33 -8.21 -10.32
N GLU A 67 2.68 -9.14 -11.00
CA GLU A 67 3.04 -10.56 -10.91
C GLU A 67 4.49 -10.78 -11.39
N PRO A 68 5.24 -11.69 -10.74
CA PRO A 68 6.64 -11.94 -11.09
C PRO A 68 6.88 -12.33 -12.56
N SER A 69 5.89 -12.92 -13.21
CA SER A 69 5.94 -13.28 -14.63
C SER A 69 5.95 -12.07 -15.58
N GLU A 70 5.47 -10.93 -15.13
CA GLU A 70 5.37 -9.68 -15.92
C GLU A 70 6.50 -8.69 -15.58
N MET A 71 7.32 -9.01 -14.59
CA MET A 71 8.34 -8.08 -14.06
C MET A 71 9.49 -7.79 -15.02
N ASN A 72 9.83 -8.73 -15.92
CA ASN A 72 10.95 -8.54 -16.84
C ASN A 72 10.73 -7.34 -17.79
N ASP A 73 9.49 -7.12 -18.23
CA ASP A 73 9.14 -6.01 -19.11
C ASP A 73 9.17 -4.68 -18.35
N ILE A 74 8.76 -4.70 -17.09
CA ILE A 74 8.75 -3.51 -16.22
C ILE A 74 10.17 -3.05 -15.88
N TYR A 75 11.10 -3.97 -15.59
CA TYR A 75 12.49 -3.60 -15.30
C TYR A 75 13.21 -2.98 -16.51
N ALA A 76 12.86 -3.40 -17.72
CA ALA A 76 13.42 -2.82 -18.95
C ALA A 76 12.96 -1.36 -19.14
N ASP A 77 11.76 -1.00 -18.66
CA ASP A 77 11.17 0.32 -18.83
C ASP A 77 11.45 1.28 -17.64
N LEU A 78 11.97 0.78 -16.52
CA LEU A 78 12.14 1.54 -15.27
C LEU A 78 13.09 2.75 -15.38
N GLU A 79 14.01 2.77 -16.35
CA GLU A 79 14.97 3.87 -16.51
C GLU A 79 14.47 5.04 -17.37
N ILE A 80 13.35 4.89 -18.08
CA ILE A 80 13.04 5.77 -19.21
C ILE A 80 12.18 6.99 -18.83
N PHE A 81 11.26 6.88 -17.87
CA PHE A 81 10.34 7.99 -17.59
C PHE A 81 10.30 8.37 -16.09
N LYS A 82 10.67 9.61 -15.81
CA LYS A 82 10.59 10.22 -14.47
C LYS A 82 9.54 11.32 -14.46
N ALA A 83 8.69 11.33 -13.44
CA ALA A 83 7.72 12.39 -13.17
C ALA A 83 8.02 13.08 -11.83
N ASP A 84 7.46 14.26 -11.63
CA ASP A 84 7.57 14.96 -10.36
C ASP A 84 6.57 14.40 -9.34
N SER A 85 7.04 14.14 -8.12
CA SER A 85 6.19 13.82 -6.96
C SER A 85 5.64 15.10 -6.33
N VAL A 86 4.68 14.97 -5.43
CA VAL A 86 4.12 16.09 -4.65
C VAL A 86 5.17 16.79 -3.77
N SER A 87 6.23 16.09 -3.39
CA SER A 87 7.36 16.66 -2.63
C SER A 87 8.45 17.29 -3.52
N GLY A 88 8.27 17.32 -4.85
CA GLY A 88 9.26 17.83 -5.81
C GLY A 88 10.36 16.85 -6.18
N ASN A 89 10.37 15.63 -5.65
CA ASN A 89 11.33 14.60 -6.02
C ASN A 89 10.91 13.91 -7.32
N LYS A 90 11.87 13.28 -8.00
CA LYS A 90 11.58 12.48 -9.20
C LYS A 90 11.12 11.08 -8.82
N ILE A 91 10.04 10.64 -9.44
CA ILE A 91 9.48 9.29 -9.32
C ILE A 91 9.23 8.70 -10.71
N HIS A 92 9.14 7.38 -10.79
CA HIS A 92 8.81 6.74 -12.05
C HIS A 92 7.34 7.03 -12.43
N GLN A 93 7.13 7.50 -13.66
CA GLN A 93 5.80 7.94 -14.13
C GLN A 93 4.75 6.83 -14.04
N GLY A 94 5.08 5.60 -14.46
CA GLY A 94 4.13 4.48 -14.40
C GLY A 94 3.66 4.15 -12.98
N PHE A 95 4.55 4.25 -11.98
CA PHE A 95 4.15 4.05 -10.57
C PHE A 95 3.22 5.16 -10.08
N LYS A 96 3.48 6.39 -10.53
CA LYS A 96 2.60 7.52 -10.26
C LYS A 96 1.22 7.31 -10.85
N GLU A 97 1.13 6.87 -12.09
CA GLU A 97 -0.13 6.61 -12.79
C GLU A 97 -0.95 5.51 -12.11
N GLU A 98 -0.32 4.44 -11.63
CA GLU A 98 -1.02 3.40 -10.85
C GLU A 98 -1.59 3.95 -9.53
N VAL A 99 -0.84 4.82 -8.84
CA VAL A 99 -1.36 5.48 -7.64
C VAL A 99 -2.47 6.47 -7.98
N ASP A 100 -2.35 7.22 -9.09
CA ASP A 100 -3.38 8.17 -9.54
C ASP A 100 -4.76 7.49 -9.69
N LYS A 101 -4.79 6.24 -10.15
CA LYS A 101 -6.04 5.48 -10.31
C LYS A 101 -6.76 5.24 -8.97
N VAL A 102 -6.03 4.87 -7.93
CA VAL A 102 -6.62 4.42 -6.66
C VAL A 102 -6.67 5.50 -5.57
N TYR A 103 -5.95 6.60 -5.74
CA TYR A 103 -5.74 7.61 -4.70
C TYR A 103 -7.03 8.15 -4.09
N ASP A 104 -7.94 8.65 -4.92
CA ASP A 104 -9.18 9.28 -4.44
C ASP A 104 -10.07 8.31 -3.67
N GLU A 105 -10.10 7.03 -4.07
CA GLU A 105 -10.91 6.03 -3.37
C GLU A 105 -10.25 5.57 -2.07
N VAL A 106 -8.91 5.52 -2.02
CA VAL A 106 -8.17 5.27 -0.78
C VAL A 106 -8.41 6.40 0.22
N GLU A 107 -8.25 7.64 -0.19
CA GLU A 107 -8.46 8.83 0.64
C GLU A 107 -9.88 8.85 1.22
N LYS A 108 -10.92 8.75 0.37
CA LYS A 108 -12.32 8.69 0.82
C LYS A 108 -12.60 7.53 1.77
N LEU A 109 -11.93 6.39 1.60
CA LEU A 109 -12.08 5.26 2.50
C LEU A 109 -11.42 5.55 3.85
N LEU A 110 -10.20 6.13 3.85
CA LEU A 110 -9.48 6.47 5.08
C LEU A 110 -10.26 7.46 5.94
N ASP A 111 -10.88 8.47 5.37
CA ASP A 111 -11.73 9.43 6.07
C ASP A 111 -12.86 8.76 6.88
N ARG A 112 -13.31 7.60 6.43
CA ARG A 112 -14.38 6.84 7.10
C ARG A 112 -13.88 5.80 8.09
N VAL A 113 -12.73 5.19 7.82
CA VAL A 113 -12.30 3.99 8.58
C VAL A 113 -11.06 4.20 9.43
N ALA A 114 -10.27 5.25 9.15
CA ALA A 114 -8.99 5.50 9.83
C ALA A 114 -9.08 6.55 10.96
N ILE A 115 -10.27 7.01 11.29
CA ILE A 115 -10.47 7.99 12.39
C ILE A 115 -9.87 7.43 13.69
N ASN A 116 -8.95 8.18 14.29
CA ASN A 116 -8.21 7.81 15.51
C ASN A 116 -7.47 6.46 15.41
N LYS A 117 -6.93 6.15 14.23
CA LYS A 117 -6.10 4.97 14.01
C LYS A 117 -4.74 5.35 13.46
N ASP A 118 -3.74 4.56 13.80
CA ASP A 118 -2.43 4.64 13.15
C ASP A 118 -2.54 4.14 11.71
N ILE A 119 -2.00 4.88 10.75
CA ILE A 119 -2.07 4.55 9.33
C ILE A 119 -0.71 4.04 8.89
N TRP A 120 -0.71 2.92 8.19
CA TRP A 120 0.46 2.21 7.72
C TRP A 120 0.33 1.93 6.24
N ALA A 121 1.43 2.04 5.50
CA ALA A 121 1.48 1.66 4.09
C ALA A 121 2.57 0.63 3.84
N CYS A 122 2.28 -0.37 3.02
CA CYS A 122 3.24 -1.39 2.63
C CYS A 122 2.98 -1.89 1.21
N GLY A 123 3.97 -2.58 0.67
CA GLY A 123 3.87 -3.25 -0.62
C GLY A 123 5.18 -3.97 -0.94
N HIS A 124 5.10 -4.91 -1.86
CA HIS A 124 6.23 -5.67 -2.35
C HIS A 124 6.52 -5.27 -3.80
N SER A 125 7.80 -5.13 -4.18
CA SER A 125 8.22 -4.77 -5.53
C SER A 125 7.55 -3.46 -6.00
N LEU A 126 6.90 -3.43 -7.15
CA LEU A 126 6.11 -2.30 -7.65
C LEU A 126 5.11 -1.77 -6.59
N GLY A 127 4.45 -2.67 -5.86
CA GLY A 127 3.54 -2.29 -4.77
C GLY A 127 4.23 -1.51 -3.66
N GLY A 128 5.52 -1.75 -3.41
CA GLY A 128 6.34 -0.96 -2.49
C GLY A 128 6.55 0.48 -2.99
N ALA A 129 6.83 0.66 -4.29
CA ALA A 129 6.92 1.97 -4.89
C ALA A 129 5.58 2.73 -4.84
N MET A 130 4.48 2.05 -5.15
CA MET A 130 3.12 2.60 -5.03
C MET A 130 2.81 3.02 -3.59
N ALA A 131 3.12 2.17 -2.61
CA ALA A 131 2.89 2.47 -1.19
C ALA A 131 3.65 3.72 -0.74
N THR A 132 4.89 3.91 -1.20
CA THR A 132 5.69 5.10 -0.91
C THR A 132 5.06 6.37 -1.48
N ILE A 133 4.64 6.34 -2.75
CA ILE A 133 4.02 7.48 -3.42
C ILE A 133 2.67 7.81 -2.78
N LEU A 134 1.88 6.79 -2.47
CA LEU A 134 0.58 6.94 -1.84
C LEU A 134 0.71 7.55 -0.43
N ALA A 135 1.59 7.02 0.41
CA ALA A 135 1.85 7.55 1.75
C ALA A 135 2.29 9.03 1.68
N GLN A 136 3.24 9.36 0.81
CA GLN A 136 3.70 10.72 0.61
C GLN A 136 2.56 11.68 0.23
N ARG A 137 1.64 11.25 -0.64
CA ARG A 137 0.49 12.08 -1.02
C ARG A 137 -0.49 12.28 0.12
N LEU A 138 -0.81 11.22 0.85
CA LEU A 138 -1.70 11.27 2.01
C LEU A 138 -1.14 12.23 3.07
N GLU A 139 0.18 12.24 3.28
CA GLU A 139 0.83 13.19 4.19
C GLU A 139 0.76 14.63 3.67
N TYR A 140 1.21 14.88 2.43
CA TYR A 140 1.35 16.24 1.88
C TYR A 140 0.04 16.90 1.49
N LYS A 141 -0.94 16.13 0.98
CA LYS A 141 -2.21 16.70 0.54
C LYS A 141 -3.27 16.71 1.62
N ASP A 142 -3.36 15.61 2.38
CA ASP A 142 -4.49 15.36 3.26
C ASP A 142 -4.12 15.44 4.74
N GLY A 143 -2.82 15.61 5.05
CA GLY A 143 -2.31 15.76 6.41
C GLY A 143 -2.41 14.51 7.28
N HIS A 144 -2.52 13.33 6.67
CA HIS A 144 -2.42 12.05 7.37
C HIS A 144 -0.97 11.81 7.80
N ASP A 145 -0.79 11.22 8.98
CA ASP A 145 0.50 10.69 9.43
C ASP A 145 0.56 9.21 9.03
N VAL A 146 1.44 8.87 8.10
CA VAL A 146 1.49 7.53 7.49
C VAL A 146 2.88 6.90 7.65
N ASP A 147 2.98 5.92 8.49
CA ASP A 147 4.18 5.08 8.59
C ASP A 147 4.29 4.12 7.39
N THR A 148 5.46 4.07 6.78
CA THR A 148 5.71 3.23 5.60
C THR A 148 6.71 2.13 5.90
N LEU A 149 6.34 0.87 5.61
CA LEU A 149 7.21 -0.28 5.69
C LEU A 149 7.27 -0.99 4.33
N LEU A 150 8.39 -0.81 3.64
CA LEU A 150 8.60 -1.37 2.31
C LEU A 150 9.18 -2.78 2.42
N ILE A 151 8.62 -3.68 1.65
CA ILE A 151 9.16 -5.02 1.44
C ILE A 151 9.76 -5.05 0.05
N ALA A 152 11.07 -4.83 0.00
CA ALA A 152 11.86 -5.00 -1.21
C ALA A 152 12.38 -6.44 -1.27
N THR A 153 12.37 -7.03 -2.44
CA THR A 153 13.15 -8.22 -2.79
C THR A 153 14.09 -7.90 -3.90
#